data_7fe5804f8949f4175f41c307fc06014b
#
_entry.id   7fe5804f8949f4175f41c307fc06014b
#
_cell.length_a   1.000
_cell.length_b   1.000
_cell.length_c   1.000
_cell.angle_alpha   90.00
_cell.angle_beta   90.00
_cell.angle_gamma   90.00
#
_symmetry.space_group_name_H-M   'P 1'
#
loop_
_entity.id
_entity.type
_entity.pdbx_description
1 polymer ?
#
loop_
_entity_poly.entity_id
_entity_poly.type
_entity_poly.pdbx_seq_one_letter_code
_entity_poly.pdbx_strand_id
1 'polypeptide(L)'
;MLKMKAGKYVAIALKTAIGSCVAILAAEQFHLEFASSAGIIALLTLINTRWDTLRLSAVRLLSFFAAVLLAWMIFSHMSREWITYGVFVFLLVGISLFVGWQNTMSVNAVIGTHFWTTQDFGAAAIWNEFCLVFIGITVAVVLNLFQRNQSRKNRSCRICGMWKPGCRTFWKCWQTI
;
A
#
# COMPACT_ATOMS: atom_id res chain seq x y z
N MET A 1 -18.78 23.47 -8.95
CA MET A 1 -18.00 22.24 -9.27
C MET A 1 -16.67 22.13 -8.51
N LEU A 2 -15.87 23.20 -8.30
CA LEU A 2 -14.60 23.17 -7.56
C LEU A 2 -14.75 22.71 -6.08
N LYS A 3 -15.73 23.20 -5.34
CA LYS A 3 -15.95 22.84 -3.91
C LYS A 3 -16.24 21.35 -3.70
N MET A 4 -16.96 20.69 -4.60
CA MET A 4 -17.21 19.24 -4.51
C MET A 4 -15.96 18.40 -4.76
N LYS A 5 -15.04 18.85 -5.61
CA LYS A 5 -13.75 18.19 -5.83
C LYS A 5 -12.81 18.36 -4.62
N ALA A 6 -12.76 19.56 -4.03
CA ALA A 6 -11.93 19.85 -2.86
C ALA A 6 -12.28 18.95 -1.66
N GLY A 7 -13.55 18.79 -1.32
CA GLY A 7 -13.98 17.90 -0.23
C GLY A 7 -13.58 16.43 -0.44
N LYS A 8 -13.56 15.96 -1.68
CA LYS A 8 -13.11 14.60 -2.00
C LYS A 8 -11.60 14.43 -1.79
N TYR A 9 -10.80 15.41 -2.17
CA TYR A 9 -9.34 15.37 -1.95
C TYR A 9 -8.98 15.45 -0.45
N VAL A 10 -9.66 16.31 0.31
CA VAL A 10 -9.50 16.40 1.76
C VAL A 10 -9.85 15.08 2.44
N ALA A 11 -10.94 14.42 2.06
CA ALA A 11 -11.31 13.12 2.62
C ALA A 11 -10.28 12.02 2.31
N ILE A 12 -9.66 12.03 1.12
CA ILE A 12 -8.59 11.09 0.77
C ILE A 12 -7.34 11.40 1.61
N ALA A 13 -6.94 12.66 1.71
CA ALA A 13 -5.78 13.08 2.49
C ALA A 13 -5.94 12.72 3.98
N LEU A 14 -7.12 13.00 4.56
CA LEU A 14 -7.41 12.66 5.95
C LEU A 14 -7.36 11.15 6.20
N LYS A 15 -7.94 10.37 5.30
CA LYS A 15 -7.90 8.91 5.37
C LYS A 15 -6.48 8.36 5.31
N THR A 16 -5.66 8.86 4.37
CA THR A 16 -4.27 8.40 4.24
C THR A 16 -3.45 8.79 5.45
N ALA A 17 -3.64 9.99 6.00
CA ALA A 17 -2.98 10.44 7.22
C ALA A 17 -3.34 9.55 8.42
N ILE A 18 -4.64 9.34 8.67
CA ILE A 18 -5.11 8.46 9.75
C ILE A 18 -4.56 7.04 9.57
N GLY A 19 -4.63 6.50 8.35
CA GLY A 19 -4.13 5.16 8.06
C GLY A 19 -2.63 5.00 8.32
N SER A 20 -1.83 5.99 7.94
CA SER A 20 -0.40 5.99 8.24
C SER A 20 -0.11 6.05 9.74
N CYS A 21 -0.80 6.93 10.48
CA CYS A 21 -0.64 7.02 11.94
C CYS A 21 -1.02 5.71 12.64
N VAL A 22 -2.13 5.09 12.25
CA VAL A 22 -2.56 3.80 12.83
C VAL A 22 -1.54 2.69 12.53
N ALA A 23 -0.95 2.67 11.32
CA ALA A 23 0.07 1.69 10.98
C ALA A 23 1.36 1.87 11.79
N ILE A 24 1.79 3.12 12.03
CA ILE A 24 2.95 3.43 12.87
C ILE A 24 2.69 2.99 14.31
N LEU A 25 1.55 3.40 14.89
CA LEU A 25 1.18 3.02 16.25
C LEU A 25 1.11 1.50 16.43
N ALA A 26 0.57 0.78 15.44
CA ALA A 26 0.55 -0.68 15.48
C ALA A 26 1.96 -1.27 15.46
N ALA A 27 2.86 -0.76 14.60
CA ALA A 27 4.23 -1.23 14.54
C ALA A 27 5.03 -0.93 15.84
N GLU A 28 4.81 0.23 16.46
CA GLU A 28 5.39 0.58 17.75
C GLU A 28 4.93 -0.33 18.89
N GLN A 29 3.64 -0.73 18.90
CA GLN A 29 3.11 -1.66 19.90
C GLN A 29 3.77 -3.06 19.82
N PHE A 30 4.22 -3.46 18.65
CA PHE A 30 4.99 -4.69 18.46
C PHE A 30 6.51 -4.50 18.63
N HIS A 31 6.95 -3.30 19.07
CA HIS A 31 8.37 -2.95 19.24
C HIS A 31 9.23 -3.22 18.00
N LEU A 32 8.66 -2.99 16.82
CA LEU A 32 9.36 -3.20 15.56
C LEU A 32 10.36 -2.05 15.29
N GLU A 33 11.54 -2.41 14.80
CA GLU A 33 12.50 -1.43 14.30
C GLU A 33 11.94 -0.75 13.03
N PHE A 34 12.24 0.53 12.84
CA PHE A 34 11.75 1.31 11.70
C PHE A 34 10.22 1.40 11.58
N ALA A 35 9.50 1.48 12.70
CA ALA A 35 8.03 1.53 12.74
C ALA A 35 7.41 2.59 11.80
N SER A 36 8.10 3.71 11.56
CA SER A 36 7.69 4.75 10.60
C SER A 36 7.49 4.21 9.17
N SER A 37 8.22 3.18 8.79
CA SER A 37 8.10 2.55 7.47
C SER A 37 6.77 1.86 7.25
N ALA A 38 6.15 1.30 8.31
CA ALA A 38 4.79 0.76 8.22
C ALA A 38 3.77 1.84 7.79
N GLY A 39 3.93 3.08 8.27
CA GLY A 39 3.12 4.21 7.86
C GLY A 39 3.30 4.58 6.39
N ILE A 40 4.53 4.58 5.88
CA ILE A 40 4.84 4.82 4.47
C ILE A 40 4.21 3.74 3.59
N ILE A 41 4.32 2.47 3.99
CA ILE A 41 3.75 1.33 3.28
C ILE A 41 2.22 1.43 3.24
N ALA A 42 1.58 1.79 4.36
CA ALA A 42 0.15 2.00 4.44
C ALA A 42 -0.30 3.14 3.51
N LEU A 43 0.40 4.28 3.52
CA LEU A 43 0.13 5.43 2.66
C LEU A 43 0.19 5.03 1.19
N LEU A 44 1.27 4.40 0.75
CA LEU A 44 1.45 3.97 -0.64
C LEU A 44 0.43 2.92 -1.08
N THR A 45 -0.12 2.14 -0.14
CA THR A 45 -1.16 1.15 -0.42
C THR A 45 -2.55 1.81 -0.48
N LEU A 46 -2.82 2.81 0.36
CA LEU A 46 -4.09 3.52 0.41
C LEU A 46 -4.38 4.40 -0.81
N ILE A 47 -3.33 4.94 -1.44
CA ILE A 47 -3.45 5.79 -2.64
C ILE A 47 -3.93 4.98 -3.85
N ASN A 48 -3.65 3.67 -3.90
CA ASN A 48 -4.02 2.81 -5.02
C ASN A 48 -5.52 2.50 -5.07
N THR A 49 -6.03 2.22 -6.26
CA THR A 49 -7.46 2.05 -6.54
C THR A 49 -8.02 0.79 -5.87
N ARG A 50 -9.28 0.83 -5.45
CA ARG A 50 -9.97 -0.12 -4.57
C ARG A 50 -10.00 -1.59 -5.04
N TRP A 51 -9.99 -1.83 -6.35
CA TRP A 51 -10.03 -3.19 -6.92
C TRP A 51 -8.65 -3.84 -6.96
N ASP A 52 -7.61 -3.01 -7.07
CA ASP A 52 -6.24 -3.46 -7.17
C ASP A 52 -5.58 -3.70 -5.80
N THR A 53 -6.22 -3.28 -4.69
CA THR A 53 -5.60 -3.33 -3.35
C THR A 53 -5.21 -4.74 -2.93
N LEU A 54 -6.10 -5.74 -3.09
CA LEU A 54 -5.80 -7.12 -2.71
C LEU A 54 -4.75 -7.76 -3.62
N ARG A 55 -4.86 -7.54 -4.93
CA ARG A 55 -3.85 -8.01 -5.88
C ARG A 55 -2.50 -7.35 -5.62
N LEU A 56 -2.50 -6.04 -5.39
CA LEU A 56 -1.29 -5.29 -5.06
C LEU A 56 -0.68 -5.75 -3.74
N SER A 57 -1.49 -6.09 -2.74
CA SER A 57 -1.01 -6.63 -1.47
C SER A 57 -0.28 -7.96 -1.65
N ALA A 58 -0.83 -8.88 -2.44
CA ALA A 58 -0.18 -10.14 -2.76
C ALA A 58 1.12 -9.94 -3.54
N VAL A 59 1.12 -9.04 -4.54
CA VAL A 59 2.32 -8.70 -5.32
C VAL A 59 3.38 -8.07 -4.44
N ARG A 60 3.00 -7.24 -3.46
CA ARG A 60 3.96 -6.64 -2.49
C ARG A 60 4.63 -7.69 -1.63
N LEU A 61 3.90 -8.67 -1.11
CA LEU A 61 4.48 -9.76 -0.35
C LEU A 61 5.45 -10.60 -1.18
N LEU A 62 5.10 -10.91 -2.43
CA LEU A 62 6.00 -11.64 -3.34
C LEU A 62 7.24 -10.80 -3.68
N SER A 63 7.07 -9.54 -4.02
CA SER A 63 8.18 -8.65 -4.36
C SER A 63 9.08 -8.35 -3.17
N PHE A 64 8.56 -8.39 -1.94
CA PHE A 64 9.35 -8.29 -0.72
C PHE A 64 10.42 -9.38 -0.64
N PHE A 65 10.05 -10.65 -0.82
CA PHE A 65 11.02 -11.75 -0.80
C PHE A 65 12.07 -11.61 -1.90
N ALA A 66 11.66 -11.19 -3.10
CA ALA A 66 12.60 -10.93 -4.20
C ALA A 66 13.56 -9.79 -3.86
N ALA A 67 13.08 -8.72 -3.22
CA ALA A 67 13.90 -7.59 -2.80
C ALA A 67 14.89 -7.96 -1.68
N VAL A 68 14.46 -8.78 -0.70
CA VAL A 68 15.33 -9.30 0.37
C VAL A 68 16.46 -10.16 -0.21
N LEU A 69 16.13 -11.08 -1.13
CA LEU A 69 17.13 -11.90 -1.80
C LEU A 69 18.13 -11.04 -2.59
N LEU A 70 17.63 -10.06 -3.32
CA LEU A 70 18.47 -9.13 -4.08
C LEU A 70 19.39 -8.31 -3.16
N ALA A 71 18.85 -7.79 -2.06
CA ALA A 71 19.59 -7.03 -1.06
C ALA A 71 20.69 -7.91 -0.43
N TRP A 72 20.35 -9.14 -0.04
CA TRP A 72 21.31 -10.08 0.51
C TRP A 72 22.45 -10.39 -0.48
N MET A 73 22.12 -10.68 -1.73
CA MET A 73 23.13 -10.96 -2.77
C MET A 73 24.10 -9.79 -2.98
N ILE A 74 23.60 -8.56 -2.98
CA ILE A 74 24.41 -7.38 -3.27
C ILE A 74 25.19 -6.94 -2.04
N PHE A 75 24.52 -6.77 -0.91
CA PHE A 75 25.11 -6.16 0.28
C PHE A 75 26.04 -7.10 1.05
N SER A 76 25.91 -8.44 0.88
CA SER A 76 26.87 -9.39 1.47
C SER A 76 28.15 -9.54 0.68
N HIS A 77 28.20 -9.13 -0.60
CA HIS A 77 29.37 -9.28 -1.45
C HIS A 77 30.08 -7.97 -1.78
N MET A 78 29.44 -6.83 -1.55
CA MET A 78 29.98 -5.51 -1.86
C MET A 78 30.14 -4.68 -0.59
N SER A 79 31.16 -3.81 -0.57
CA SER A 79 31.38 -2.87 0.52
C SER A 79 30.22 -1.90 0.70
N ARG A 80 30.08 -1.37 1.93
CA ARG A 80 29.02 -0.44 2.32
C ARG A 80 29.25 0.95 1.73
N GLU A 81 29.13 1.06 0.42
CA GLU A 81 29.26 2.32 -0.31
C GLU A 81 27.94 2.72 -0.95
N TRP A 82 27.77 4.01 -1.21
CA TRP A 82 26.60 4.55 -1.90
C TRP A 82 26.39 3.93 -3.30
N ILE A 83 27.49 3.51 -3.94
CA ILE A 83 27.47 2.81 -5.25
C ILE A 83 26.74 1.48 -5.13
N THR A 84 26.97 0.73 -4.07
CA THR A 84 26.33 -0.56 -3.81
C THR A 84 24.80 -0.42 -3.69
N TYR A 85 24.34 0.63 -3.00
CA TYR A 85 22.92 0.96 -2.94
C TYR A 85 22.36 1.36 -4.32
N GLY A 86 23.15 2.11 -5.10
CA GLY A 86 22.80 2.47 -6.48
C GLY A 86 22.59 1.26 -7.38
N VAL A 87 23.48 0.26 -7.29
CA VAL A 87 23.38 -1.01 -8.02
C VAL A 87 22.13 -1.78 -7.59
N PHE A 88 21.85 -1.83 -6.29
CA PHE A 88 20.63 -2.46 -5.75
C PHE A 88 19.38 -1.82 -6.34
N VAL A 89 19.26 -0.48 -6.29
CA VAL A 89 18.10 0.24 -6.82
C VAL A 89 17.96 0.03 -8.32
N PHE A 90 19.06 0.07 -9.07
CA PHE A 90 19.06 -0.16 -10.51
C PHE A 90 18.51 -1.55 -10.86
N LEU A 91 18.97 -2.60 -10.20
CA LEU A 91 18.49 -3.96 -10.41
C LEU A 91 17.04 -4.15 -9.93
N LEU A 92 16.69 -3.58 -8.77
CA LEU A 92 15.34 -3.61 -8.23
C LEU A 92 14.33 -3.01 -9.21
N VAL A 93 14.63 -1.82 -9.74
CA VAL A 93 13.79 -1.15 -10.73
C VAL A 93 13.71 -1.95 -12.03
N GLY A 94 14.86 -2.41 -12.53
CA GLY A 94 14.93 -3.23 -13.74
C GLY A 94 14.05 -4.48 -13.65
N ILE A 95 14.23 -5.29 -12.60
CA ILE A 95 13.43 -6.50 -12.37
C ILE A 95 11.95 -6.16 -12.23
N SER A 96 11.62 -5.11 -11.46
CA SER A 96 10.24 -4.70 -11.25
C SER A 96 9.54 -4.24 -12.53
N LEU A 97 10.26 -3.60 -13.45
CA LEU A 97 9.74 -3.22 -14.76
C LEU A 97 9.51 -4.45 -15.65
N PHE A 98 10.43 -5.39 -15.67
CA PHE A 98 10.29 -6.63 -16.46
C PHE A 98 9.12 -7.50 -15.98
N VAL A 99 8.93 -7.62 -14.67
CA VAL A 99 7.87 -8.45 -14.08
C VAL A 99 6.52 -7.71 -14.00
N GLY A 100 6.52 -6.40 -14.20
CA GLY A 100 5.31 -5.57 -14.08
C GLY A 100 4.91 -5.22 -12.64
N TRP A 101 5.88 -5.22 -11.71
CA TRP A 101 5.71 -4.90 -10.27
C TRP A 101 6.00 -3.43 -9.93
N GLN A 102 5.75 -2.53 -10.86
CA GLN A 102 6.10 -1.10 -10.73
C GLN A 102 5.57 -0.45 -9.46
N ASN A 103 4.37 -0.85 -9.01
CA ASN A 103 3.72 -0.29 -7.82
C ASN A 103 4.36 -0.72 -6.48
N THR A 104 5.34 -1.62 -6.50
CA THR A 104 6.03 -2.12 -5.31
C THR A 104 7.44 -1.56 -5.14
N MET A 105 8.00 -0.92 -6.17
CA MET A 105 9.36 -0.41 -6.19
C MET A 105 9.69 0.47 -4.98
N SER A 106 8.81 1.45 -4.69
CA SER A 106 9.04 2.41 -3.61
C SER A 106 9.11 1.73 -2.23
N VAL A 107 8.24 0.75 -1.98
CA VAL A 107 8.25 -0.01 -0.72
C VAL A 107 9.52 -0.84 -0.61
N ASN A 108 9.88 -1.56 -1.67
CA ASN A 108 11.06 -2.41 -1.68
C ASN A 108 12.36 -1.60 -1.60
N ALA A 109 12.39 -0.37 -2.14
CA ALA A 109 13.52 0.53 -1.99
C ALA A 109 13.70 0.97 -0.52
N VAL A 110 12.60 1.27 0.20
CA VAL A 110 12.64 1.59 1.64
C VAL A 110 13.20 0.41 2.44
N ILE A 111 12.72 -0.81 2.17
CA ILE A 111 13.23 -2.02 2.81
C ILE A 111 14.74 -2.22 2.50
N GLY A 112 15.13 -1.97 1.25
CA GLY A 112 16.54 -1.99 0.86
C GLY A 112 17.40 -1.00 1.63
N THR A 113 16.90 0.20 2.00
CA THR A 113 17.64 1.14 2.84
C THR A 113 17.86 0.61 4.25
N HIS A 114 16.89 -0.13 4.82
CA HIS A 114 17.06 -0.73 6.14
C HIS A 114 18.17 -1.76 6.12
N PHE A 115 18.14 -2.71 5.19
CA PHE A 115 19.20 -3.70 5.04
C PHE A 115 20.58 -3.09 4.69
N TRP A 116 20.58 -2.01 3.92
CA TRP A 116 21.83 -1.30 3.62
C TRP A 116 22.40 -0.60 4.86
N THR A 117 21.53 -0.07 5.74
CA THR A 117 21.95 0.61 6.98
C THR A 117 22.37 -0.35 8.08
N THR A 118 21.59 -1.39 8.31
CA THR A 118 21.84 -2.36 9.39
C THR A 118 22.89 -3.41 9.03
N GLN A 119 22.98 -3.77 7.74
CA GLN A 119 23.80 -4.89 7.25
C GLN A 119 23.47 -6.22 7.94
N ASP A 120 22.31 -6.30 8.58
CA ASP A 120 21.84 -7.50 9.26
C ASP A 120 20.80 -8.23 8.37
N PHE A 121 21.13 -9.46 7.99
CA PHE A 121 20.27 -10.38 7.23
C PHE A 121 19.85 -11.57 8.09
N GLY A 122 19.93 -11.45 9.41
CA GLY A 122 19.44 -12.45 10.34
C GLY A 122 17.94 -12.68 10.19
N ALA A 123 17.50 -13.86 10.60
CA ALA A 123 16.06 -14.21 10.54
C ALA A 123 15.18 -13.20 11.31
N ALA A 124 15.70 -12.62 12.40
CA ALA A 124 15.00 -11.61 13.18
C ALA A 124 14.80 -10.31 12.40
N ALA A 125 15.84 -9.82 11.70
CA ALA A 125 15.75 -8.62 10.88
C ALA A 125 14.78 -8.81 9.70
N ILE A 126 14.85 -9.94 9.00
CA ILE A 126 13.92 -10.26 7.90
C ILE A 126 12.48 -10.35 8.42
N TRP A 127 12.27 -10.96 9.60
CA TRP A 127 10.96 -11.05 10.22
C TRP A 127 10.41 -9.68 10.62
N ASN A 128 11.25 -8.79 11.17
CA ASN A 128 10.90 -7.40 11.47
C ASN A 128 10.38 -6.67 10.22
N GLU A 129 11.13 -6.71 9.11
CA GLU A 129 10.73 -6.08 7.86
C GLU A 129 9.45 -6.70 7.28
N PHE A 130 9.29 -8.02 7.37
CA PHE A 130 8.06 -8.69 6.96
C PHE A 130 6.85 -8.21 7.76
N CYS A 131 6.99 -8.08 9.09
CA CYS A 131 5.91 -7.57 9.95
C CYS A 131 5.55 -6.13 9.60
N LEU A 132 6.52 -5.25 9.31
CA LEU A 132 6.27 -3.87 8.88
C LEU A 132 5.44 -3.81 7.59
N VAL A 133 5.81 -4.61 6.60
CA VAL A 133 5.06 -4.71 5.32
C VAL A 133 3.66 -5.25 5.58
N PHE A 134 3.54 -6.29 6.38
CA PHE A 134 2.25 -6.93 6.70
C PHE A 134 1.30 -5.98 7.43
N ILE A 135 1.77 -5.26 8.45
CA ILE A 135 0.99 -4.27 9.20
C ILE A 135 0.53 -3.15 8.26
N GLY A 136 1.44 -2.58 7.48
CA GLY A 136 1.12 -1.49 6.54
C GLY A 136 0.05 -1.90 5.51
N ILE A 137 0.16 -3.10 4.95
CA ILE A 137 -0.81 -3.66 4.02
C ILE A 137 -2.15 -3.92 4.71
N THR A 138 -2.16 -4.52 5.90
CA THR A 138 -3.37 -4.90 6.63
C THR A 138 -4.20 -3.66 6.97
N VAL A 139 -3.57 -2.62 7.52
CA VAL A 139 -4.24 -1.34 7.82
C VAL A 139 -4.83 -0.73 6.55
N ALA A 140 -4.09 -0.72 5.45
CA ALA A 140 -4.58 -0.17 4.20
C ALA A 140 -5.77 -0.97 3.63
N VAL A 141 -5.73 -2.30 3.69
CA VAL A 141 -6.83 -3.17 3.24
C VAL A 141 -8.07 -2.92 4.08
N VAL A 142 -7.96 -2.90 5.41
CA VAL A 142 -9.07 -2.66 6.34
C VAL A 142 -9.74 -1.31 6.04
N LEU A 143 -8.96 -0.24 5.91
CA LEU A 143 -9.49 1.09 5.62
C LEU A 143 -10.12 1.20 4.22
N ASN A 144 -9.59 0.49 3.23
CA ASN A 144 -10.17 0.44 1.89
C ASN A 144 -11.48 -0.36 1.86
N LEU A 145 -11.58 -1.47 2.61
CA LEU A 145 -12.80 -2.26 2.75
C LEU A 145 -13.90 -1.48 3.47
N PHE A 146 -13.55 -0.74 4.55
CA PHE A 146 -14.50 0.10 5.28
C PHE A 146 -15.13 1.16 4.38
N GLN A 147 -14.35 1.82 3.54
CA GLN A 147 -14.86 2.80 2.58
C GLN A 147 -15.74 2.17 1.49
N ARG A 148 -15.46 0.92 1.10
CA ARG A 148 -16.31 0.17 0.15
C ARG A 148 -17.71 -0.07 0.73
N ASN A 149 -17.79 -0.38 2.02
CA ASN A 149 -19.06 -0.61 2.70
C ASN A 149 -19.90 0.68 2.80
N GLN A 150 -19.28 1.81 3.14
CA GLN A 150 -19.92 3.12 3.16
C GLN A 150 -20.44 3.54 1.78
N SER A 151 -19.66 3.29 0.72
CA SER A 151 -20.06 3.63 -0.65
C SER A 151 -21.23 2.77 -1.14
N ARG A 152 -21.31 1.50 -0.76
CA ARG A 152 -22.45 0.63 -1.05
C ARG A 152 -23.70 1.10 -0.30
N LYS A 153 -23.59 1.39 1.00
CA LYS A 153 -24.69 1.88 1.83
C LYS A 153 -25.27 3.18 1.27
N ASN A 154 -24.43 4.14 0.89
CA ASN A 154 -24.87 5.39 0.28
C ASN A 154 -25.51 5.21 -1.10
N ARG A 155 -25.08 4.22 -1.88
CA ARG A 155 -25.69 3.89 -3.18
C ARG A 155 -27.06 3.26 -2.99
N SER A 156 -27.20 2.33 -2.05
CA SER A 156 -28.50 1.71 -1.70
C SER A 156 -29.50 2.73 -1.17
N CYS A 157 -29.08 3.64 -0.28
CA CYS A 157 -29.96 4.73 0.20
C CYS A 157 -30.36 5.69 -0.91
N ARG A 158 -29.49 5.95 -1.89
CA ARG A 158 -29.80 6.82 -3.03
C ARG A 158 -30.80 6.15 -3.98
N ILE A 159 -30.68 4.83 -4.19
CA ILE A 159 -31.62 4.04 -4.98
C ILE A 159 -32.97 3.96 -4.28
N CYS A 160 -33.02 3.71 -2.97
CA CYS A 160 -34.25 3.74 -2.19
C CYS A 160 -34.91 5.14 -2.14
N GLY A 161 -34.12 6.21 -2.08
CA GLY A 161 -34.63 7.59 -2.11
C GLY A 161 -35.17 8.04 -3.49
N MET A 162 -34.75 7.39 -4.58
CA MET A 162 -35.27 7.60 -5.94
C MET A 162 -36.57 6.81 -6.22
N TRP A 163 -36.99 5.93 -5.32
CA TRP A 163 -38.24 5.19 -5.42
C TRP A 163 -39.41 6.02 -4.86
N LYS A 164 -39.63 7.23 -5.41
CA LYS A 164 -40.90 7.92 -5.24
C LYS A 164 -41.90 7.34 -6.23
N PRO A 165 -43.13 7.05 -5.82
CA PRO A 165 -44.17 6.52 -6.71
C PRO A 165 -44.48 7.54 -7.80
N GLY A 166 -44.08 7.27 -9.03
CA GLY A 166 -44.31 8.14 -10.18
C GLY A 166 -43.23 8.06 -11.31
N CYS A 167 -42.11 7.40 -11.10
CA CYS A 167 -41.08 7.34 -12.13
C CYS A 167 -41.27 6.15 -13.09
N ARG A 168 -41.91 6.40 -14.26
CA ARG A 168 -42.15 5.45 -15.37
C ARG A 168 -40.90 5.12 -16.20
N THR A 169 -39.73 5.01 -15.65
CA THR A 169 -38.53 4.68 -16.42
C THR A 169 -37.71 3.57 -15.78
N PHE A 170 -38.40 2.43 -15.53
CA PHE A 170 -37.75 1.19 -15.07
C PHE A 170 -36.74 0.63 -16.10
N TRP A 171 -36.95 0.88 -17.39
CA TRP A 171 -36.13 0.31 -18.49
C TRP A 171 -34.79 1.00 -18.74
N LYS A 172 -34.60 2.25 -18.33
CA LYS A 172 -33.31 2.95 -18.54
C LYS A 172 -32.23 2.64 -17.51
N CYS A 173 -32.57 2.02 -16.38
CA CYS A 173 -31.60 1.66 -15.34
C CYS A 173 -30.88 0.33 -15.61
N TRP A 174 -31.37 -0.49 -16.53
CA TRP A 174 -30.79 -1.81 -16.86
C TRP A 174 -29.70 -1.76 -17.97
N GLN A 175 -29.59 -0.69 -18.69
CA GLN A 175 -28.62 -0.54 -19.78
C GLN A 175 -27.29 0.13 -19.37
N THR A 176 -27.10 0.43 -18.08
CA THR A 176 -25.88 1.10 -17.56
C THR A 176 -25.20 0.30 -16.42
N ILE A 177 -25.33 -1.05 -16.44
CA ILE A 177 -24.55 -1.93 -15.55
C ILE A 177 -23.40 -2.58 -16.35
#